data_1bbb3b42f02e1465b559440c85a394d2
#
_entry.id   1bbb3b42f02e1465b559440c85a394d2
#
_cell.length_a   1.000
_cell.length_b   1.000
_cell.length_c   1.000
_cell.angle_alpha   90.00
_cell.angle_beta   90.00
_cell.angle_gamma   90.00
#
_symmetry.space_group_name_H-M   'P 1'
#
loop_
_entity.id
_entity.type
_entity.pdbx_description
1 polymer ?
#
loop_
_entity_poly.entity_id
_entity_poly.type
_entity_poly.pdbx_seq_one_letter_code
_entity_poly.pdbx_strand_id
1 'polypeptide(L)'
;QALYSAPKEVFERLSAFAANGGTLVATFKTGFTDEHVKVNCDRQPAGLSECMGAWYDRFTAPKNVGMSGETFGVSKDELQAQDFMELVEPTGAKVIAFYDHYMWKEYAAVTKNSWGKGTCYYIACKTSSAYIKKLTASIVKEAGLWGWKQEIAFPVIIKEGVNQEGKKIRYLFNYSGKEQSVKLPKEASKVSRVLKEEGVVLKKDRLTLAPWGFVVEEI
;
A
#
# COMPACT_ATOMS: atom_id res chain seq x y z
N GLN A 1 1.56 -6.31 -4.35
CA GLN A 1 2.11 -7.35 -5.22
C GLN A 1 3.63 -7.24 -5.23
N ALA A 2 4.33 -8.37 -5.16
CA ALA A 2 5.77 -8.40 -5.30
C ALA A 2 6.17 -8.11 -6.76
N LEU A 3 7.15 -7.25 -6.96
CA LEU A 3 7.84 -7.08 -8.23
C LEU A 3 8.92 -8.19 -8.31
N TYR A 4 8.50 -9.40 -8.64
CA TYR A 4 9.32 -10.60 -8.55
C TYR A 4 10.51 -10.57 -9.52
N SER A 5 10.26 -10.17 -10.76
CA SER A 5 11.20 -10.17 -11.86
C SER A 5 11.16 -8.82 -12.58
N ALA A 6 12.29 -8.21 -12.78
CA ALA A 6 12.44 -7.00 -13.59
C ALA A 6 13.90 -6.77 -13.98
N PRO A 7 14.16 -6.01 -15.06
CA PRO A 7 15.49 -5.53 -15.39
C PRO A 7 16.07 -4.63 -14.31
N LYS A 8 17.39 -4.61 -14.20
CA LYS A 8 18.13 -3.81 -13.20
C LYS A 8 17.74 -2.33 -13.18
N GLU A 9 17.52 -1.76 -14.36
CA GLU A 9 17.16 -0.34 -14.53
C GLU A 9 15.82 0.01 -13.87
N VAL A 10 14.91 -0.95 -13.71
CA VAL A 10 13.65 -0.74 -13.00
C VAL A 10 13.91 -0.51 -11.52
N PHE A 11 14.77 -1.31 -10.90
CA PHE A 11 15.15 -1.16 -9.49
C PHE A 11 15.95 0.13 -9.25
N GLU A 12 16.83 0.49 -10.16
CA GLU A 12 17.56 1.77 -10.11
C GLU A 12 16.60 2.97 -10.15
N ARG A 13 15.58 2.94 -11.03
CA ARG A 13 14.54 3.99 -11.10
C ARG A 13 13.69 4.04 -9.85
N LEU A 14 13.34 2.91 -9.25
CA LEU A 14 12.59 2.86 -7.98
C LEU A 14 13.40 3.45 -6.83
N SER A 15 14.69 3.10 -6.73
CA SER A 15 15.61 3.68 -5.74
C SER A 15 15.76 5.19 -5.94
N ALA A 16 15.93 5.66 -7.19
CA ALA A 16 16.01 7.08 -7.52
C ALA A 16 14.69 7.82 -7.21
N PHE A 17 13.53 7.21 -7.46
CA PHE A 17 12.23 7.78 -7.08
C PHE A 17 12.16 8.04 -5.56
N ALA A 18 12.56 7.06 -4.76
CA ALA A 18 12.61 7.23 -3.31
C ALA A 18 13.63 8.32 -2.91
N ALA A 19 14.85 8.29 -3.48
CA ALA A 19 15.89 9.28 -3.17
C ALA A 19 15.44 10.72 -3.46
N ASN A 20 14.57 10.93 -4.45
CA ASN A 20 14.02 12.22 -4.82
C ASN A 20 12.78 12.65 -4.02
N GLY A 21 12.42 11.94 -2.95
CA GLY A 21 11.32 12.30 -2.04
C GLY A 21 10.09 11.42 -2.16
N GLY A 22 10.12 10.38 -2.98
CA GLY A 22 9.02 9.42 -3.09
C GLY A 22 8.93 8.49 -1.87
N THR A 23 7.75 7.93 -1.65
CA THR A 23 7.54 6.83 -0.70
C THR A 23 7.45 5.52 -1.47
N LEU A 24 8.43 4.65 -1.28
CA LEU A 24 8.52 3.34 -1.91
C LEU A 24 8.11 2.25 -0.93
N VAL A 25 7.14 1.42 -1.31
CA VAL A 25 6.74 0.24 -0.53
C VAL A 25 7.01 -1.00 -1.36
N ALA A 26 7.92 -1.84 -0.89
CA ALA A 26 8.20 -3.13 -1.48
C ALA A 26 7.75 -4.25 -0.53
N THR A 27 7.39 -5.38 -1.12
CA THR A 27 6.94 -6.55 -0.37
C THR A 27 7.87 -7.72 -0.63
N PHE A 28 7.73 -8.77 0.14
CA PHE A 28 8.50 -10.02 -0.02
C PHE A 28 8.58 -10.45 -1.49
N LYS A 29 9.67 -11.11 -1.84
CA LYS A 29 10.04 -11.53 -3.21
C LYS A 29 10.21 -10.41 -4.24
N THR A 30 10.32 -9.16 -3.81
CA THR A 30 10.68 -8.07 -4.73
C THR A 30 12.14 -8.21 -5.15
N GLY A 31 12.40 -8.14 -6.48
CA GLY A 31 13.76 -8.25 -7.03
C GLY A 31 14.38 -9.65 -6.91
N PHE A 32 13.56 -10.69 -6.78
CA PHE A 32 14.05 -12.06 -6.58
C PHE A 32 14.79 -12.60 -7.81
N THR A 33 14.32 -12.23 -9.01
CA THR A 33 14.96 -12.63 -10.27
C THR A 33 15.18 -11.43 -11.20
N ASP A 34 16.09 -11.61 -12.17
CA ASP A 34 16.21 -10.71 -13.32
C ASP A 34 15.06 -10.93 -14.33
N GLU A 35 15.09 -10.21 -15.46
CA GLU A 35 14.10 -10.29 -16.52
C GLU A 35 14.07 -11.65 -17.24
N HIS A 36 15.11 -12.46 -17.10
CA HIS A 36 15.20 -13.81 -17.63
C HIS A 36 14.82 -14.89 -16.63
N VAL A 37 14.23 -14.48 -15.48
CA VAL A 37 13.83 -15.36 -14.36
C VAL A 37 15.03 -16.07 -13.70
N LYS A 38 16.24 -15.59 -13.93
CA LYS A 38 17.43 -16.06 -13.21
C LYS A 38 17.44 -15.44 -11.82
N VAL A 39 17.57 -16.28 -10.80
CA VAL A 39 17.63 -15.82 -9.40
C VAL A 39 18.87 -14.94 -9.20
N ASN A 40 18.65 -13.77 -8.61
CA ASN A 40 19.73 -12.90 -8.19
C ASN A 40 20.49 -13.56 -7.02
N CYS A 41 21.80 -13.80 -7.21
CA CYS A 41 22.65 -14.44 -6.20
C CYS A 41 23.18 -13.45 -5.17
N ASP A 42 22.95 -12.15 -5.37
CA ASP A 42 23.32 -11.10 -4.43
C ASP A 42 22.31 -11.06 -3.25
N ARG A 43 22.62 -10.17 -2.31
CA ARG A 43 21.70 -9.90 -1.19
C ARG A 43 20.35 -9.41 -1.70
N GLN A 44 19.30 -10.04 -1.22
CA GLN A 44 17.93 -9.68 -1.54
C GLN A 44 17.39 -8.57 -0.62
N PRO A 45 16.46 -7.74 -1.07
CA PRO A 45 15.92 -7.60 -2.43
C PRO A 45 16.97 -7.00 -3.38
N ALA A 46 17.29 -7.72 -4.45
CA ALA A 46 18.35 -7.30 -5.37
C ALA A 46 18.05 -5.92 -5.98
N GLY A 47 19.09 -5.08 -6.05
CA GLY A 47 18.97 -3.70 -6.54
C GLY A 47 18.25 -2.73 -5.62
N LEU A 48 17.64 -3.18 -4.51
CA LEU A 48 16.93 -2.34 -3.56
C LEU A 48 17.43 -2.47 -2.11
N SER A 49 18.31 -3.42 -1.79
CA SER A 49 18.76 -3.67 -0.41
C SER A 49 19.33 -2.42 0.27
N GLU A 50 20.09 -1.57 -0.46
CA GLU A 50 20.63 -0.33 0.08
C GLU A 50 19.53 0.68 0.40
N CYS A 51 18.61 0.96 -0.53
CA CYS A 51 17.54 1.93 -0.30
C CYS A 51 16.52 1.44 0.73
N MET A 52 16.32 0.12 0.85
CA MET A 52 15.51 -0.49 1.92
C MET A 52 16.23 -0.47 3.28
N GLY A 53 17.58 -0.29 3.30
CA GLY A 53 18.39 -0.35 4.52
C GLY A 53 18.28 -1.71 5.21
N ALA A 54 18.06 -2.76 4.45
CA ALA A 54 17.85 -4.12 4.93
C ALA A 54 18.08 -5.14 3.81
N TRP A 55 18.41 -6.36 4.18
CA TRP A 55 18.65 -7.43 3.23
C TRP A 55 18.23 -8.80 3.80
N TYR A 56 18.13 -9.81 2.95
CA TYR A 56 17.95 -11.20 3.34
C TYR A 56 18.64 -12.15 2.35
N ASP A 57 18.95 -13.34 2.81
CA ASP A 57 19.45 -14.46 2.02
C ASP A 57 18.64 -15.74 2.24
N ARG A 58 17.74 -15.72 3.22
CA ARG A 58 16.93 -16.86 3.65
C ARG A 58 15.47 -16.51 3.76
N PHE A 59 14.63 -17.45 3.41
CA PHE A 59 13.19 -17.39 3.58
C PHE A 59 12.63 -18.76 3.95
N THR A 60 11.43 -18.79 4.50
CA THR A 60 10.76 -20.01 4.89
C THR A 60 9.24 -19.87 4.84
N ALA A 61 8.54 -21.01 4.94
CA ALA A 61 7.12 -21.03 5.22
C ALA A 61 6.90 -20.92 6.73
N PRO A 62 6.22 -19.89 7.24
CA PRO A 62 5.98 -19.73 8.67
C PRO A 62 5.01 -20.79 9.19
N LYS A 63 5.26 -21.26 10.41
CA LYS A 63 4.32 -22.09 11.16
C LYS A 63 4.19 -21.51 12.57
N ASN A 64 3.03 -20.97 12.89
CA ASN A 64 2.76 -20.32 14.17
C ASN A 64 3.75 -19.18 14.51
N VAL A 65 4.06 -18.36 13.51
CA VAL A 65 4.97 -17.23 13.68
C VAL A 65 4.14 -15.95 13.84
N GLY A 66 4.14 -15.43 15.06
CA GLY A 66 3.53 -14.14 15.37
C GLY A 66 4.35 -12.95 14.89
N MET A 67 3.78 -11.77 15.04
CA MET A 67 4.48 -10.49 14.83
C MET A 67 4.37 -9.63 16.09
N SER A 68 5.41 -8.87 16.38
CA SER A 68 5.50 -7.93 17.51
C SER A 68 6.03 -6.58 17.03
N GLY A 69 5.86 -5.52 17.84
CA GLY A 69 6.24 -4.15 17.50
C GLY A 69 5.02 -3.28 17.25
N GLU A 70 5.01 -2.49 16.19
CA GLU A 70 3.86 -1.62 15.88
C GLU A 70 2.68 -2.45 15.35
N THR A 71 1.62 -2.51 16.12
CA THR A 71 0.45 -3.35 15.82
C THR A 71 -0.66 -2.61 15.07
N PHE A 72 -0.62 -1.27 15.07
CA PHE A 72 -1.70 -0.41 14.52
C PHE A 72 -3.09 -0.73 15.11
N GLY A 73 -3.15 -1.31 16.33
CA GLY A 73 -4.40 -1.73 16.96
C GLY A 73 -5.04 -2.97 16.37
N VAL A 74 -4.30 -3.77 15.63
CA VAL A 74 -4.73 -5.08 15.13
C VAL A 74 -4.62 -6.11 16.25
N SER A 75 -5.57 -7.05 16.31
CA SER A 75 -5.59 -8.10 17.34
C SER A 75 -4.39 -9.05 17.21
N LYS A 76 -3.99 -9.66 18.32
CA LYS A 76 -2.84 -10.58 18.32
C LYS A 76 -3.03 -11.76 17.36
N ASP A 77 -4.22 -12.27 17.21
CA ASP A 77 -4.54 -13.40 16.34
C ASP A 77 -4.39 -13.05 14.84
N GLU A 78 -4.50 -11.76 14.50
CA GLU A 78 -4.28 -11.26 13.15
C GLU A 78 -2.85 -10.77 12.90
N LEU A 79 -2.00 -10.70 13.94
CA LEU A 79 -0.59 -10.33 13.87
C LEU A 79 0.28 -11.56 13.64
N GLN A 80 0.16 -12.18 12.47
CA GLN A 80 0.88 -13.40 12.14
C GLN A 80 1.45 -13.35 10.72
N ALA A 81 2.64 -13.91 10.55
CA ALA A 81 3.17 -14.25 9.25
C ALA A 81 2.45 -15.47 8.70
N GLN A 82 2.03 -15.43 7.44
CA GLN A 82 1.25 -16.45 6.76
C GLN A 82 1.98 -16.89 5.49
N ASP A 83 1.92 -18.18 5.19
CA ASP A 83 2.38 -18.81 3.95
C ASP A 83 3.85 -18.58 3.58
N PHE A 84 4.37 -17.36 3.74
CA PHE A 84 5.72 -17.01 3.31
C PHE A 84 6.33 -15.90 4.19
N MET A 85 7.61 -16.06 4.57
CA MET A 85 8.38 -15.05 5.28
C MET A 85 9.86 -15.08 4.89
N GLU A 86 10.46 -13.90 4.83
CA GLU A 86 11.88 -13.67 4.63
C GLU A 86 12.55 -13.32 5.94
N LEU A 87 13.77 -13.78 6.15
CA LEU A 87 14.54 -13.51 7.36
C LEU A 87 15.37 -12.24 7.15
N VAL A 88 14.71 -11.09 7.29
CA VAL A 88 15.30 -9.79 6.95
C VAL A 88 16.18 -9.26 8.07
N GLU A 89 17.42 -8.91 7.72
CA GLU A 89 18.42 -8.28 8.58
C GLU A 89 18.50 -6.78 8.26
N PRO A 90 18.16 -5.87 9.19
CA PRO A 90 18.29 -4.45 8.97
C PRO A 90 19.77 -4.02 8.99
N THR A 91 20.17 -3.17 8.03
CA THR A 91 21.53 -2.58 7.95
C THR A 91 21.56 -1.08 8.28
N GLY A 92 20.41 -0.49 8.50
CA GLY A 92 20.20 0.93 8.82
C GLY A 92 18.73 1.29 8.94
N ALA A 93 17.85 0.42 8.44
CA ALA A 93 16.42 0.63 8.55
C ALA A 93 15.92 0.49 10.00
N LYS A 94 14.96 1.32 10.36
CA LYS A 94 14.17 1.15 11.58
C LYS A 94 13.23 -0.05 11.41
N VAL A 95 13.25 -0.97 12.37
CA VAL A 95 12.29 -2.07 12.41
C VAL A 95 10.95 -1.56 12.94
N ILE A 96 9.88 -1.80 12.17
CA ILE A 96 8.49 -1.50 12.54
C ILE A 96 7.88 -2.70 13.23
N ALA A 97 8.11 -3.91 12.71
CA ALA A 97 7.67 -5.15 13.32
C ALA A 97 8.74 -6.24 13.19
N PHE A 98 8.85 -7.05 14.23
CA PHE A 98 9.68 -8.25 14.30
C PHE A 98 8.80 -9.51 14.19
N TYR A 99 9.42 -10.67 13.93
CA TYR A 99 8.74 -11.94 14.13
C TYR A 99 8.69 -12.29 15.62
N ASP A 100 7.51 -12.64 16.12
CA ASP A 100 7.31 -13.12 17.50
C ASP A 100 7.41 -14.65 17.53
N HIS A 101 8.66 -15.13 17.48
CA HIS A 101 8.97 -16.56 17.49
C HIS A 101 10.35 -16.78 18.06
N TYR A 102 10.55 -17.85 18.86
CA TYR A 102 11.79 -18.11 19.59
C TYR A 102 13.03 -18.22 18.67
N MET A 103 12.89 -18.71 17.43
CA MET A 103 13.98 -18.83 16.46
C MET A 103 14.15 -17.57 15.58
N TRP A 104 13.08 -16.78 15.37
CA TRP A 104 13.06 -15.75 14.34
C TRP A 104 12.96 -14.32 14.87
N LYS A 105 12.98 -14.13 16.19
CA LYS A 105 12.80 -12.83 16.86
C LYS A 105 13.84 -11.76 16.51
N GLU A 106 14.99 -12.16 16.00
CA GLU A 106 16.06 -11.26 15.58
C GLU A 106 15.84 -10.69 14.18
N TYR A 107 14.88 -11.25 13.41
CA TYR A 107 14.60 -10.83 12.04
C TYR A 107 13.41 -9.90 11.97
N ALA A 108 13.51 -8.91 11.07
CA ALA A 108 12.46 -7.95 10.84
C ALA A 108 11.36 -8.51 9.93
N ALA A 109 10.10 -8.29 10.32
CA ALA A 109 8.92 -8.57 9.50
C ALA A 109 8.53 -7.35 8.65
N VAL A 110 8.75 -6.12 9.18
CA VAL A 110 8.52 -4.86 8.48
C VAL A 110 9.60 -3.87 8.85
N THR A 111 10.19 -3.22 7.85
CA THR A 111 11.19 -2.16 8.05
C THR A 111 10.78 -0.86 7.39
N LYS A 112 11.38 0.23 7.87
CA LYS A 112 11.28 1.58 7.32
C LYS A 112 12.67 2.20 7.26
N ASN A 113 13.05 2.73 6.11
CA ASN A 113 14.33 3.40 5.90
C ASN A 113 14.15 4.80 5.29
N SER A 114 14.99 5.75 5.71
CA SER A 114 15.11 7.04 5.04
C SER A 114 16.13 6.90 3.91
N TRP A 115 15.76 7.31 2.71
CA TRP A 115 16.62 7.23 1.53
C TRP A 115 16.60 8.53 0.74
N GLY A 116 17.70 9.27 0.78
CA GLY A 116 17.75 10.61 0.23
C GLY A 116 16.71 11.52 0.89
N LYS A 117 15.75 12.03 0.11
CA LYS A 117 14.64 12.86 0.59
C LYS A 117 13.35 12.09 0.87
N GLY A 118 13.32 10.80 0.58
CA GLY A 118 12.11 9.98 0.69
C GLY A 118 12.24 8.85 1.69
N THR A 119 11.30 7.93 1.61
CA THR A 119 11.13 6.84 2.57
C THR A 119 10.87 5.53 1.86
N CYS A 120 11.51 4.46 2.30
CA CYS A 120 11.33 3.10 1.81
C CYS A 120 10.75 2.22 2.92
N TYR A 121 9.76 1.41 2.58
CA TYR A 121 9.20 0.37 3.45
C TYR A 121 9.38 -0.98 2.82
N TYR A 122 9.80 -1.96 3.61
CA TYR A 122 9.88 -3.35 3.19
C TYR A 122 9.01 -4.23 4.07
N ILE A 123 8.13 -5.02 3.46
CA ILE A 123 7.21 -5.94 4.13
C ILE A 123 7.66 -7.35 3.79
N ALA A 124 8.36 -8.00 4.72
CA ALA A 124 9.10 -9.23 4.51
C ALA A 124 8.25 -10.51 4.56
N CYS A 125 6.97 -10.41 4.84
CA CYS A 125 6.10 -11.58 4.92
C CYS A 125 4.70 -11.30 4.38
N LYS A 126 4.00 -12.38 4.00
CA LYS A 126 2.55 -12.31 3.89
C LYS A 126 1.97 -12.24 5.31
N THR A 127 1.05 -11.33 5.53
CA THR A 127 0.37 -11.15 6.81
C THR A 127 -1.12 -10.91 6.61
N SER A 128 -1.89 -10.73 7.69
CA SER A 128 -3.34 -10.54 7.60
C SER A 128 -3.73 -9.29 6.80
N SER A 129 -4.90 -9.36 6.16
CA SER A 129 -5.48 -8.21 5.47
C SER A 129 -5.74 -7.01 6.40
N ALA A 130 -6.05 -7.27 7.68
CA ALA A 130 -6.24 -6.24 8.68
C ALA A 130 -4.95 -5.45 8.94
N TYR A 131 -3.82 -6.16 9.15
CA TYR A 131 -2.53 -5.53 9.37
C TYR A 131 -2.06 -4.73 8.15
N ILE A 132 -2.11 -5.33 6.95
CA ILE A 132 -1.72 -4.65 5.69
C ILE A 132 -2.55 -3.40 5.46
N LYS A 133 -3.87 -3.44 5.70
CA LYS A 133 -4.75 -2.27 5.56
C LYS A 133 -4.33 -1.14 6.50
N LYS A 134 -4.06 -1.44 7.77
CA LYS A 134 -3.65 -0.45 8.76
C LYS A 134 -2.26 0.10 8.52
N LEU A 135 -1.30 -0.76 8.20
CA LEU A 135 0.06 -0.37 7.82
C LEU A 135 0.06 0.55 6.59
N THR A 136 -0.66 0.16 5.53
CA THR A 136 -0.76 0.97 4.31
C THR A 136 -1.42 2.32 4.59
N ALA A 137 -2.48 2.36 5.41
CA ALA A 137 -3.11 3.61 5.82
C ALA A 137 -2.14 4.52 6.58
N SER A 138 -1.32 3.97 7.47
CA SER A 138 -0.28 4.72 8.17
C SER A 138 0.77 5.30 7.21
N ILE A 139 1.25 4.48 6.26
CA ILE A 139 2.21 4.91 5.24
C ILE A 139 1.64 6.05 4.37
N VAL A 140 0.39 5.92 3.92
CA VAL A 140 -0.28 6.94 3.10
C VAL A 140 -0.49 8.25 3.87
N LYS A 141 -0.82 8.16 5.17
CA LYS A 141 -0.91 9.33 6.06
C LYS A 141 0.45 10.02 6.22
N GLU A 142 1.49 9.27 6.47
CA GLU A 142 2.84 9.79 6.62
C GLU A 142 3.35 10.45 5.32
N ALA A 143 2.99 9.88 4.17
CA ALA A 143 3.30 10.47 2.86
C ALA A 143 2.48 11.73 2.52
N GLY A 144 1.58 12.18 3.41
CA GLY A 144 0.72 13.33 3.19
C GLY A 144 -0.36 13.13 2.11
N LEU A 145 -0.65 11.89 1.75
CA LEU A 145 -1.60 11.53 0.68
C LEU A 145 -2.97 11.10 1.20
N TRP A 146 -3.18 11.13 2.53
CA TRP A 146 -4.46 10.80 3.13
C TRP A 146 -5.41 11.99 3.04
N GLY A 147 -6.56 11.77 2.45
CA GLY A 147 -7.59 12.80 2.33
C GLY A 147 -8.99 12.21 2.53
N TRP A 148 -10.02 13.03 2.34
CA TRP A 148 -11.42 12.64 2.53
C TRP A 148 -11.83 11.41 1.70
N LYS A 149 -11.20 11.19 0.54
CA LYS A 149 -11.48 10.04 -0.33
C LYS A 149 -11.11 8.71 0.34
N GLN A 150 -10.06 8.69 1.14
CA GLN A 150 -9.61 7.52 1.90
C GLN A 150 -10.48 7.23 3.12
N GLU A 151 -11.27 8.22 3.57
CA GLU A 151 -12.26 8.01 4.65
C GLU A 151 -13.54 7.32 4.15
N ILE A 152 -13.80 7.34 2.84
CA ILE A 152 -14.94 6.65 2.26
C ILE A 152 -14.62 5.16 2.14
N ALA A 153 -15.42 4.37 2.86
CA ALA A 153 -15.23 2.93 2.87
C ALA A 153 -15.81 2.24 1.63
N PHE A 154 -15.18 1.13 1.22
CA PHE A 154 -15.81 0.18 0.30
C PHE A 154 -17.21 -0.22 0.84
N PRO A 155 -18.25 -0.33 0.03
CA PRO A 155 -18.23 -0.52 -1.44
C PRO A 155 -18.29 0.76 -2.30
N VAL A 156 -18.23 1.96 -1.73
CA VAL A 156 -18.13 3.17 -2.55
C VAL A 156 -16.68 3.38 -2.97
N ILE A 157 -16.46 3.50 -4.26
CA ILE A 157 -15.14 3.71 -4.86
C ILE A 157 -15.10 5.11 -5.46
N ILE A 158 -14.05 5.87 -5.10
CA ILE A 158 -13.81 7.21 -5.64
C ILE A 158 -12.51 7.19 -6.42
N LYS A 159 -12.55 7.69 -7.65
CA LYS A 159 -11.38 7.89 -8.50
C LYS A 159 -11.37 9.31 -9.04
N GLU A 160 -10.20 9.89 -9.16
CA GLU A 160 -10.00 11.18 -9.82
C GLU A 160 -8.89 11.07 -10.84
N GLY A 161 -9.00 11.83 -11.89
CA GLY A 161 -8.03 11.92 -12.96
C GLY A 161 -8.15 13.25 -13.70
N VAL A 162 -7.28 13.46 -14.66
CA VAL A 162 -7.30 14.60 -15.54
C VAL A 162 -7.55 14.08 -16.95
N ASN A 163 -8.53 14.67 -17.66
CA ASN A 163 -8.83 14.31 -19.04
C ASN A 163 -7.83 14.97 -20.01
N GLN A 164 -7.98 14.68 -21.31
CA GLN A 164 -7.10 15.25 -22.35
C GLN A 164 -7.19 16.79 -22.46
N GLU A 165 -8.28 17.39 -21.99
CA GLU A 165 -8.50 18.85 -21.98
C GLU A 165 -7.93 19.50 -20.71
N GLY A 166 -7.25 18.75 -19.83
CA GLY A 166 -6.71 19.24 -18.57
C GLY A 166 -7.75 19.42 -17.46
N LYS A 167 -8.99 18.98 -17.65
CA LYS A 167 -10.05 19.09 -16.65
C LYS A 167 -9.99 17.95 -15.66
N LYS A 168 -10.22 18.24 -14.40
CA LYS A 168 -10.30 17.22 -13.36
C LYS A 168 -11.65 16.52 -13.40
N ILE A 169 -11.62 15.21 -13.51
CA ILE A 169 -12.80 14.34 -13.53
C ILE A 169 -12.81 13.46 -12.29
N ARG A 170 -13.95 13.39 -11.63
CA ARG A 170 -14.18 12.52 -10.49
C ARG A 170 -15.25 11.49 -10.81
N TYR A 171 -14.98 10.26 -10.40
CA TYR A 171 -15.87 9.11 -10.53
C TYR A 171 -16.22 8.61 -9.13
N LEU A 172 -17.51 8.43 -8.85
CA LEU A 172 -18.01 7.79 -7.65
C LEU A 172 -18.88 6.60 -8.07
N PHE A 173 -18.59 5.42 -7.54
CA PHE A 173 -19.29 4.17 -7.87
C PHE A 173 -19.73 3.46 -6.60
N ASN A 174 -20.95 2.96 -6.60
CA ASN A 174 -21.39 1.96 -5.64
C ASN A 174 -21.13 0.55 -6.19
N TYR A 175 -20.12 -0.12 -5.66
CA TYR A 175 -19.74 -1.47 -6.09
C TYR A 175 -20.46 -2.55 -5.27
N SER A 176 -21.78 -2.40 -5.11
CA SER A 176 -22.61 -3.39 -4.39
C SER A 176 -24.06 -3.42 -4.89
N GLY A 177 -24.74 -4.53 -4.61
CA GLY A 177 -26.15 -4.72 -4.84
C GLY A 177 -27.06 -4.10 -3.77
N LYS A 178 -26.52 -3.17 -2.91
CA LYS A 178 -27.29 -2.44 -1.89
C LYS A 178 -27.07 -0.95 -2.06
N GLU A 179 -28.08 -0.17 -1.72
CA GLU A 179 -27.95 1.29 -1.66
C GLU A 179 -26.83 1.69 -0.68
N GLN A 180 -26.05 2.70 -1.06
CA GLN A 180 -25.01 3.29 -0.24
C GLN A 180 -25.22 4.79 -0.09
N SER A 181 -24.97 5.31 1.10
CA SER A 181 -25.07 6.73 1.37
C SER A 181 -23.80 7.24 2.02
N VAL A 182 -23.17 8.22 1.40
CA VAL A 182 -21.93 8.81 1.88
C VAL A 182 -22.11 10.31 2.13
N LYS A 183 -21.46 10.79 3.17
CA LYS A 183 -21.40 12.23 3.45
C LYS A 183 -20.17 12.79 2.74
N LEU A 184 -20.40 13.74 1.83
CA LEU A 184 -19.33 14.44 1.13
C LEU A 184 -18.88 15.65 1.96
N PRO A 185 -17.57 15.89 2.12
CA PRO A 185 -17.09 17.11 2.75
C PRO A 185 -17.32 18.33 1.82
N LYS A 186 -17.24 19.53 2.37
CA LYS A 186 -17.42 20.77 1.60
C LYS A 186 -16.49 20.86 0.38
N GLU A 187 -15.29 20.33 0.48
CA GLU A 187 -14.31 20.27 -0.60
C GLU A 187 -14.79 19.42 -1.78
N ALA A 188 -15.54 18.36 -1.50
CA ALA A 188 -16.12 17.49 -2.52
C ALA A 188 -17.36 18.07 -3.20
N SER A 189 -17.98 19.09 -2.61
CA SER A 189 -19.21 19.71 -3.13
C SER A 189 -18.98 20.67 -4.29
N LYS A 190 -17.72 20.97 -4.62
CA LYS A 190 -17.37 21.80 -5.77
C LYS A 190 -17.40 20.96 -7.04
N VAL A 191 -18.59 20.87 -7.63
CA VAL A 191 -18.81 20.21 -8.91
C VAL A 191 -19.13 21.28 -9.94
N SER A 192 -18.34 21.34 -11.02
CA SER A 192 -18.58 22.28 -12.13
C SER A 192 -19.69 21.76 -13.02
N ARG A 193 -19.72 20.44 -13.26
CA ARG A 193 -20.68 19.78 -14.13
C ARG A 193 -20.81 18.30 -13.84
N VAL A 194 -22.04 17.77 -13.82
CA VAL A 194 -22.29 16.33 -13.89
C VAL A 194 -22.23 15.90 -15.35
N LEU A 195 -21.35 14.97 -15.66
CA LEU A 195 -21.15 14.46 -17.02
C LEU A 195 -22.07 13.27 -17.32
N LYS A 196 -22.18 12.35 -16.33
CA LYS A 196 -23.03 11.17 -16.40
C LYS A 196 -23.39 10.70 -15.01
N GLU A 197 -24.62 10.24 -14.84
CA GLU A 197 -25.07 9.64 -13.57
C GLU A 197 -26.12 8.56 -13.81
N GLU A 198 -26.21 7.60 -12.90
CA GLU A 198 -27.24 6.58 -12.85
C GLU A 198 -27.49 6.16 -11.41
N GLY A 199 -28.77 6.19 -10.98
CA GLY A 199 -29.16 5.80 -9.63
C GLY A 199 -28.55 6.68 -8.54
N VAL A 200 -28.53 8.01 -8.74
CA VAL A 200 -27.88 8.96 -7.84
C VAL A 200 -28.86 9.98 -7.29
N VAL A 201 -28.78 10.24 -5.99
CA VAL A 201 -29.52 11.32 -5.33
C VAL A 201 -28.56 12.10 -4.44
N LEU A 202 -28.38 13.38 -4.72
CA LEU A 202 -27.62 14.30 -3.87
C LEU A 202 -28.57 15.20 -3.08
N LYS A 203 -28.54 15.11 -1.75
CA LYS A 203 -29.28 15.99 -0.84
C LYS A 203 -28.30 16.68 0.10
N LYS A 204 -28.11 17.99 -0.10
CA LYS A 204 -27.11 18.79 0.64
C LYS A 204 -25.69 18.21 0.48
N ASP A 205 -25.16 17.63 1.54
CA ASP A 205 -23.83 17.01 1.59
C ASP A 205 -23.86 15.48 1.58
N ARG A 206 -25.06 14.89 1.38
CA ARG A 206 -25.24 13.44 1.38
C ARG A 206 -25.55 12.94 -0.03
N LEU A 207 -24.63 12.14 -0.54
CA LEU A 207 -24.76 11.43 -1.81
C LEU A 207 -25.30 10.01 -1.54
N THR A 208 -26.43 9.68 -2.14
CA THR A 208 -27.01 8.34 -2.12
C THR A 208 -26.85 7.72 -3.50
N LEU A 209 -26.30 6.53 -3.55
CA LEU A 209 -26.07 5.75 -4.76
C LEU A 209 -26.90 4.46 -4.68
N ALA A 210 -27.81 4.27 -5.61
CA ALA A 210 -28.57 3.02 -5.77
C ALA A 210 -27.60 1.82 -5.98
N PRO A 211 -28.07 0.58 -5.90
CA PRO A 211 -27.25 -0.57 -6.28
C PRO A 211 -26.59 -0.36 -7.64
N TRP A 212 -25.26 -0.51 -7.70
CA TRP A 212 -24.44 -0.28 -8.91
C TRP A 212 -24.50 1.13 -9.50
N GLY A 213 -25.11 2.07 -8.77
CA GLY A 213 -25.22 3.47 -9.18
C GLY A 213 -23.85 4.16 -9.24
N PHE A 214 -23.76 5.18 -10.11
CA PHE A 214 -22.52 5.93 -10.28
C PHE A 214 -22.77 7.38 -10.69
N VAL A 215 -21.80 8.23 -10.44
CA VAL A 215 -21.75 9.60 -10.98
C VAL A 215 -20.34 9.93 -11.47
N VAL A 216 -20.31 10.63 -12.61
CA VAL A 216 -19.08 11.18 -13.21
C VAL A 216 -19.21 12.69 -13.23
N GLU A 217 -18.27 13.38 -12.64
CA GLU A 217 -18.31 14.82 -12.40
C GLU A 217 -17.04 15.51 -12.92
N GLU A 218 -17.19 16.70 -13.44
CA GLU A 218 -16.09 17.66 -13.65
C GLU A 218 -15.98 18.55 -12.40
N ILE A 219 -14.80 18.65 -11.80
CA ILE A 219 -14.53 19.32 -10.52
C ILE A 219 -13.45 20.39 -10.64
#